data_c7625f1928c975ed7058b0ebcdbfcaf5
#
_entry.id   c7625f1928c975ed7058b0ebcdbfcaf5
#
_cell.length_a   1.000
_cell.length_b   1.000
_cell.length_c   1.000
_cell.angle_alpha   90.00
_cell.angle_beta   90.00
_cell.angle_gamma   90.00
#
_symmetry.space_group_name_H-M   'P 1'
#
loop_
_entity.id
_entity.type
_entity.pdbx_description
1 polymer ?
#
loop_
_entity_poly.entity_id
_entity_poly.type
_entity_poly.pdbx_seq_one_letter_code
_entity_poly.pdbx_strand_id
1 'polypeptide(L)'
;MNQTLTEKSETLDNTPIEVTFWQAFLFWLKLGFISFGGPAGQISIMHQELVENRRWISERRFLHALNYCMVLPGPEAQQLATYIGWLMHRTWGGIIAGVLFVLPSLFILIALSWVYIAFGEMPLVAGLFYGIKPAVTAIVVQAAHRIGSRALKNNVLWAIAAASFVAIFALNVPFPAIVAAAAAIGYFGGRIAPDKFKAGGGHGKAEKSFGRALIDDDTPTPTHALFKWKRLLEIAVIGSLLWLIPMGLLTASYGWDHTLTQMGWFFTKAALLTFGGAYAVLPYVYQGAVGQYGWLTPTQMIDGLALGETTPGPLIMVVAFVGFVGGYVKAVFGPDSLFLAGAVAASLVTWFTFLPSFIFILAGGPLVETTHNDLKFTAPLTAITAAVVGVILNLALFFGYHVLWPKGFEGSFEWMSAIIAAGAAIALFRFKANVIHVIAACAVVGLVVKTLL
;
A
#
# COMPACT_ATOMS: atom_id res chain seq x y z
N MET A 1 52.81 -18.93 -43.37
CA MET A 1 52.14 -19.96 -42.57
C MET A 1 51.45 -19.21 -41.42
N ASN A 2 50.27 -18.67 -41.70
CA ASN A 2 49.48 -17.88 -40.76
C ASN A 2 48.50 -18.80 -40.07
N GLN A 3 48.69 -19.04 -38.79
CA GLN A 3 47.67 -19.63 -37.94
C GLN A 3 46.75 -18.50 -37.44
N THR A 4 45.59 -18.44 -38.02
CA THR A 4 44.46 -17.67 -37.50
C THR A 4 43.91 -18.45 -36.29
N LEU A 5 44.25 -17.97 -35.13
CA LEU A 5 43.57 -18.35 -33.86
C LEU A 5 42.16 -17.77 -33.89
N THR A 6 41.20 -18.60 -34.20
CA THR A 6 39.79 -18.33 -34.03
C THR A 6 39.52 -18.38 -32.50
N GLU A 7 39.51 -17.23 -31.85
CA GLU A 7 38.93 -17.11 -30.53
C GLU A 7 37.44 -17.44 -30.62
N LYS A 8 37.12 -18.64 -30.27
CA LYS A 8 35.78 -19.09 -29.98
C LYS A 8 35.41 -18.43 -28.64
N SER A 9 34.78 -17.25 -28.70
CA SER A 9 34.14 -16.68 -27.53
C SER A 9 33.04 -17.64 -27.10
N GLU A 10 33.32 -18.45 -26.12
CA GLU A 10 32.31 -19.15 -25.34
C GLU A 10 31.48 -18.07 -24.62
N THR A 11 30.47 -17.55 -25.27
CA THR A 11 29.34 -16.95 -24.60
C THR A 11 28.67 -18.04 -23.81
N LEU A 12 29.11 -18.21 -22.57
CA LEU A 12 28.40 -19.02 -21.58
C LEU A 12 26.94 -18.54 -21.62
N ASP A 13 26.09 -19.41 -22.17
CA ASP A 13 24.64 -19.22 -22.22
C ASP A 13 24.12 -19.37 -20.77
N ASN A 14 24.31 -18.32 -19.99
CA ASN A 14 23.97 -18.22 -18.58
C ASN A 14 22.47 -17.93 -18.44
N THR A 15 21.64 -18.71 -19.14
CA THR A 15 20.19 -18.70 -18.93
C THR A 15 19.92 -19.14 -17.50
N PRO A 16 19.16 -18.36 -16.72
CA PRO A 16 18.74 -18.78 -15.39
C PRO A 16 18.02 -20.13 -15.45
N ILE A 17 18.34 -21.01 -14.51
CA ILE A 17 17.70 -22.32 -14.37
C ILE A 17 16.21 -22.10 -14.09
N GLU A 18 15.35 -22.95 -14.65
CA GLU A 18 13.91 -22.93 -14.36
C GLU A 18 13.67 -22.97 -12.83
N VAL A 19 12.86 -22.04 -12.36
CA VAL A 19 12.55 -21.89 -10.93
C VAL A 19 11.39 -22.81 -10.57
N THR A 20 11.65 -23.74 -9.65
CA THR A 20 10.60 -24.62 -9.16
C THR A 20 9.56 -23.84 -8.32
N PHE A 21 8.33 -24.36 -8.28
CA PHE A 21 7.27 -23.76 -7.47
C PHE A 21 7.65 -23.62 -5.99
N TRP A 22 8.39 -24.57 -5.42
CA TRP A 22 8.86 -24.54 -4.04
C TRP A 22 9.92 -23.46 -3.80
N GLN A 23 10.83 -23.25 -4.73
CA GLN A 23 11.81 -22.17 -4.66
C GLN A 23 11.13 -20.80 -4.73
N ALA A 24 10.13 -20.65 -5.60
CA ALA A 24 9.32 -19.43 -5.66
C ALA A 24 8.53 -19.23 -4.36
N PHE A 25 7.91 -20.27 -3.80
CA PHE A 25 7.20 -20.20 -2.52
C PHE A 25 8.09 -19.68 -1.38
N LEU A 26 9.28 -20.27 -1.22
CA LEU A 26 10.23 -19.82 -0.18
C LEU A 26 10.71 -18.38 -0.39
N PHE A 27 10.89 -18.00 -1.65
CA PHE A 27 11.24 -16.63 -2.00
C PHE A 27 10.13 -15.63 -1.60
N TRP A 28 8.88 -15.88 -2.00
CA TRP A 28 7.75 -15.02 -1.67
C TRP A 28 7.49 -14.96 -0.17
N LEU A 29 7.65 -16.07 0.54
CA LEU A 29 7.58 -16.09 2.00
C LEU A 29 8.65 -15.21 2.63
N LYS A 30 9.92 -15.36 2.20
CA LYS A 30 11.02 -14.50 2.66
C LYS A 30 10.72 -13.04 2.37
N LEU A 31 10.24 -12.74 1.16
CA LEU A 31 9.94 -11.38 0.74
C LEU A 31 8.87 -10.74 1.65
N GLY A 32 7.83 -11.48 2.03
CA GLY A 32 6.80 -11.01 2.97
C GLY A 32 7.35 -10.55 4.31
N PHE A 33 8.42 -11.20 4.82
CA PHE A 33 9.06 -10.80 6.07
C PHE A 33 10.08 -9.67 5.94
N ILE A 34 10.67 -9.45 4.77
CA ILE A 34 11.73 -8.43 4.59
C ILE A 34 11.24 -7.17 3.86
N SER A 35 9.99 -7.12 3.45
CA SER A 35 9.42 -6.01 2.67
C SER A 35 9.01 -4.84 3.55
N PHE A 36 9.98 -3.96 3.83
CA PHE A 36 9.79 -2.73 4.60
C PHE A 36 9.87 -1.48 3.72
N GLY A 37 9.50 -0.32 4.29
CA GLY A 37 9.75 1.00 3.68
C GLY A 37 8.67 1.47 2.70
N GLY A 38 7.46 0.95 2.83
CA GLY A 38 6.31 1.31 2.00
C GLY A 38 6.45 0.85 0.54
N PRO A 39 5.53 1.24 -0.37
CA PRO A 39 5.50 0.71 -1.74
C PRO A 39 6.81 0.86 -2.50
N ALA A 40 7.47 2.03 -2.39
CA ALA A 40 8.72 2.28 -3.12
C ALA A 40 9.88 1.40 -2.64
N GLY A 41 10.00 1.18 -1.32
CA GLY A 41 11.01 0.29 -0.75
C GLY A 41 10.76 -1.16 -1.15
N GLN A 42 9.53 -1.62 -1.08
CA GLN A 42 9.11 -2.97 -1.44
C GLN A 42 9.35 -3.27 -2.93
N ILE A 43 8.98 -2.35 -3.81
CA ILE A 43 9.23 -2.46 -5.26
C ILE A 43 10.74 -2.48 -5.53
N SER A 44 11.54 -1.66 -4.82
CA SER A 44 12.98 -1.66 -4.95
C SER A 44 13.61 -2.98 -4.53
N ILE A 45 13.15 -3.59 -3.43
CA ILE A 45 13.60 -4.92 -2.98
C ILE A 45 13.22 -5.99 -4.03
N MET A 46 11.99 -5.96 -4.55
CA MET A 46 11.57 -6.87 -5.62
C MET A 46 12.41 -6.70 -6.88
N HIS A 47 12.70 -5.46 -7.30
CA HIS A 47 13.53 -5.17 -8.43
C HIS A 47 14.95 -5.77 -8.24
N GLN A 48 15.59 -5.44 -7.12
CA GLN A 48 16.92 -5.94 -6.82
C GLN A 48 16.99 -7.47 -6.79
N GLU A 49 16.00 -8.11 -6.16
CA GLU A 49 16.00 -9.57 -6.04
C GLU A 49 15.61 -10.29 -7.33
N LEU A 50 14.59 -9.81 -8.04
CA LEU A 50 14.00 -10.50 -9.20
C LEU A 50 14.70 -10.16 -10.51
N VAL A 51 15.18 -8.92 -10.66
CA VAL A 51 15.81 -8.43 -11.90
C VAL A 51 17.34 -8.54 -11.81
N GLU A 52 17.94 -7.96 -10.75
CA GLU A 52 19.40 -7.85 -10.66
C GLU A 52 20.04 -9.15 -10.17
N ASN A 53 19.58 -9.70 -9.03
CA ASN A 53 20.22 -10.83 -8.37
C ASN A 53 19.85 -12.17 -9.00
N ARG A 54 18.56 -12.45 -9.16
CA ARG A 54 18.03 -13.75 -9.60
C ARG A 54 17.75 -13.81 -11.10
N ARG A 55 17.56 -12.67 -11.74
CA ARG A 55 17.21 -12.54 -13.16
C ARG A 55 16.00 -13.42 -13.56
N TRP A 56 14.97 -13.43 -12.68
CA TRP A 56 13.73 -14.15 -12.97
C TRP A 56 12.88 -13.44 -14.02
N ILE A 57 12.98 -12.09 -14.07
CA ILE A 57 12.27 -11.24 -15.03
C ILE A 57 13.20 -10.16 -15.55
N SER A 58 13.10 -9.79 -16.83
CA SER A 58 13.86 -8.68 -17.40
C SER A 58 13.44 -7.33 -16.81
N GLU A 59 14.33 -6.34 -16.85
CA GLU A 59 14.08 -4.96 -16.45
C GLU A 59 12.82 -4.40 -17.12
N ARG A 60 12.74 -4.57 -18.44
CA ARG A 60 11.62 -4.05 -19.25
C ARG A 60 10.29 -4.68 -18.87
N ARG A 61 10.23 -5.98 -18.71
CA ARG A 61 9.00 -6.68 -18.30
C ARG A 61 8.61 -6.35 -16.86
N PHE A 62 9.57 -6.19 -15.97
CA PHE A 62 9.32 -5.74 -14.60
C PHE A 62 8.70 -4.35 -14.57
N LEU A 63 9.27 -3.40 -15.33
CA LEU A 63 8.73 -2.04 -15.42
C LEU A 63 7.37 -2.00 -16.10
N HIS A 64 7.13 -2.86 -17.09
CA HIS A 64 5.82 -3.00 -17.72
C HIS A 64 4.77 -3.50 -16.73
N ALA A 65 5.09 -4.55 -15.96
CA ALA A 65 4.23 -5.06 -14.89
C ALA A 65 3.94 -4.00 -13.82
N LEU A 66 4.98 -3.26 -13.40
CA LEU A 66 4.85 -2.19 -12.43
C LEU A 66 3.93 -1.07 -12.94
N ASN A 67 4.10 -0.62 -14.18
CA ASN A 67 3.25 0.41 -14.79
C ASN A 67 1.77 -0.01 -14.81
N TYR A 68 1.51 -1.29 -15.08
CA TYR A 68 0.16 -1.82 -15.02
C TYR A 68 -0.41 -1.79 -13.60
N CYS A 69 0.35 -2.26 -12.61
CA CYS A 69 -0.07 -2.23 -11.19
C CYS A 69 -0.34 -0.79 -10.70
N MET A 70 0.41 0.20 -11.18
CA MET A 70 0.21 1.61 -10.82
C MET A 70 -1.09 2.21 -11.37
N VAL A 71 -1.69 1.63 -12.39
CA VAL A 71 -2.98 2.06 -12.98
C VAL A 71 -4.17 1.46 -12.24
N LEU A 72 -3.99 0.29 -11.64
CA LEU A 72 -5.06 -0.41 -10.94
C LEU A 72 -5.30 0.15 -9.54
N PRO A 73 -6.55 0.12 -9.05
CA PRO A 73 -6.79 0.38 -7.64
C PRO A 73 -6.25 -0.79 -6.79
N GLY A 74 -5.57 -0.44 -5.69
CA GLY A 74 -5.03 -1.41 -4.74
C GLY A 74 -3.56 -1.21 -4.39
N PRO A 75 -2.97 -2.10 -3.58
CA PRO A 75 -1.58 -2.04 -3.15
C PRO A 75 -0.63 -2.48 -4.25
N GLU A 76 0.06 -1.54 -4.91
CA GLU A 76 0.92 -1.75 -6.08
C GLU A 76 1.97 -2.86 -5.89
N ALA A 77 2.64 -2.90 -4.73
CA ALA A 77 3.68 -3.88 -4.46
C ALA A 77 3.12 -5.31 -4.34
N GLN A 78 1.96 -5.48 -3.69
CA GLN A 78 1.28 -6.78 -3.63
C GLN A 78 0.76 -7.22 -5.01
N GLN A 79 0.23 -6.28 -5.79
CA GLN A 79 -0.21 -6.52 -7.16
C GLN A 79 0.95 -6.96 -8.03
N LEU A 80 2.11 -6.31 -7.91
CA LEU A 80 3.32 -6.67 -8.64
C LEU A 80 3.83 -8.07 -8.27
N ALA A 81 3.85 -8.41 -6.98
CA ALA A 81 4.18 -9.75 -6.51
C ALA A 81 3.22 -10.80 -7.10
N THR A 82 1.91 -10.53 -7.07
CA THR A 82 0.87 -11.39 -7.66
C THR A 82 1.07 -11.56 -9.16
N TYR A 83 1.36 -10.47 -9.87
CA TYR A 83 1.56 -10.48 -11.32
C TYR A 83 2.78 -11.32 -11.72
N ILE A 84 3.94 -11.08 -11.09
CA ILE A 84 5.16 -11.84 -11.39
C ILE A 84 5.01 -13.31 -11.00
N GLY A 85 4.43 -13.59 -9.83
CA GLY A 85 4.12 -14.95 -9.43
C GLY A 85 3.20 -15.69 -10.41
N TRP A 86 2.21 -14.96 -10.96
CA TRP A 86 1.31 -15.47 -11.99
C TRP A 86 2.01 -15.72 -13.33
N LEU A 87 2.89 -14.85 -13.76
CA LEU A 87 3.69 -15.06 -14.97
C LEU A 87 4.57 -16.31 -14.85
N MET A 88 5.20 -16.53 -13.68
CA MET A 88 6.09 -17.65 -13.43
C MET A 88 5.35 -19.00 -13.27
N HIS A 89 4.31 -19.03 -12.45
CA HIS A 89 3.65 -20.27 -12.00
C HIS A 89 2.13 -20.22 -12.12
N ARG A 90 1.59 -19.56 -13.15
CA ARG A 90 0.15 -19.49 -13.45
C ARG A 90 -0.66 -18.90 -12.27
N THR A 91 -1.96 -19.20 -12.22
CA THR A 91 -2.88 -18.66 -11.20
C THR A 91 -2.44 -18.94 -9.76
N TRP A 92 -1.98 -20.17 -9.47
CA TRP A 92 -1.52 -20.52 -8.12
C TRP A 92 -0.25 -19.80 -7.72
N GLY A 93 0.69 -19.59 -8.67
CA GLY A 93 1.88 -18.78 -8.40
C GLY A 93 1.54 -17.34 -8.01
N GLY A 94 0.57 -16.72 -8.71
CA GLY A 94 0.09 -15.40 -8.38
C GLY A 94 -0.61 -15.31 -7.02
N ILE A 95 -1.51 -16.26 -6.75
CA ILE A 95 -2.22 -16.32 -5.47
C ILE A 95 -1.23 -16.47 -4.31
N ILE A 96 -0.30 -17.43 -4.41
CA ILE A 96 0.68 -17.69 -3.36
C ILE A 96 1.62 -16.49 -3.16
N ALA A 97 2.13 -15.89 -4.23
CA ALA A 97 2.99 -14.73 -4.13
C ALA A 97 2.30 -13.57 -3.42
N GLY A 98 1.07 -13.23 -3.83
CA GLY A 98 0.30 -12.16 -3.21
C GLY A 98 -0.12 -12.45 -1.77
N VAL A 99 -0.53 -13.68 -1.46
CA VAL A 99 -0.90 -14.09 -0.09
C VAL A 99 0.31 -14.08 0.84
N LEU A 100 1.45 -14.66 0.43
CA LEU A 100 2.65 -14.68 1.25
C LEU A 100 3.28 -13.30 1.44
N PHE A 101 2.98 -12.35 0.55
CA PHE A 101 3.39 -10.94 0.71
C PHE A 101 2.59 -10.22 1.81
N VAL A 102 1.35 -10.64 2.07
CA VAL A 102 0.43 -10.02 3.03
C VAL A 102 0.38 -10.76 4.36
N LEU A 103 0.42 -12.09 4.34
CA LEU A 103 0.13 -12.94 5.48
C LEU A 103 1.05 -12.71 6.69
N PRO A 104 2.39 -12.54 6.55
CA PRO A 104 3.26 -12.23 7.68
C PRO A 104 2.83 -10.95 8.40
N SER A 105 2.49 -9.91 7.64
CA SER A 105 2.01 -8.64 8.19
C SER A 105 0.70 -8.79 8.97
N LEU A 106 -0.23 -9.60 8.47
CA LEU A 106 -1.49 -9.85 9.15
C LEU A 106 -1.27 -10.45 10.55
N PHE A 107 -0.46 -11.51 10.65
CA PHE A 107 -0.18 -12.16 11.93
C PHE A 107 0.57 -11.23 12.89
N ILE A 108 1.57 -10.51 12.39
CA ILE A 108 2.34 -9.56 13.20
C ILE A 108 1.42 -8.44 13.71
N LEU A 109 0.56 -7.88 12.85
CA LEU A 109 -0.36 -6.82 13.26
C LEU A 109 -1.44 -7.31 14.21
N ILE A 110 -1.97 -8.51 14.05
CA ILE A 110 -2.88 -9.09 15.04
C ILE A 110 -2.19 -9.18 16.41
N ALA A 111 -0.96 -9.70 16.46
CA ALA A 111 -0.20 -9.82 17.70
C ALA A 111 0.13 -8.44 18.31
N LEU A 112 0.60 -7.49 17.50
CA LEU A 112 0.94 -6.14 17.96
C LEU A 112 -0.32 -5.35 18.39
N SER A 113 -1.44 -5.51 17.70
CA SER A 113 -2.72 -4.91 18.09
C SER A 113 -3.23 -5.45 19.41
N TRP A 114 -3.06 -6.74 19.62
CA TRP A 114 -3.35 -7.36 20.91
C TRP A 114 -2.47 -6.79 22.04
N VAL A 115 -1.15 -6.73 21.83
CA VAL A 115 -0.22 -6.14 22.80
C VAL A 115 -0.58 -4.67 23.05
N TYR A 116 -0.91 -3.92 22.02
CA TYR A 116 -1.31 -2.52 22.11
C TYR A 116 -2.54 -2.32 23.01
N ILE A 117 -3.58 -3.13 22.83
CA ILE A 117 -4.82 -3.01 23.63
C ILE A 117 -4.63 -3.56 25.04
N ALA A 118 -3.98 -4.72 25.18
CA ALA A 118 -3.86 -5.39 26.46
C ALA A 118 -2.85 -4.71 27.41
N PHE A 119 -1.81 -4.09 26.86
CA PHE A 119 -0.69 -3.54 27.63
C PHE A 119 -0.41 -2.07 27.33
N GLY A 120 -1.28 -1.38 26.56
CA GLY A 120 -1.06 0.00 26.14
C GLY A 120 -0.92 1.01 27.26
N GLU A 121 -1.51 0.75 28.43
CA GLU A 121 -1.41 1.58 29.63
C GLU A 121 -0.13 1.33 30.45
N MET A 122 0.60 0.26 30.16
CA MET A 122 1.86 0.00 30.85
C MET A 122 2.88 1.12 30.52
N PRO A 123 3.63 1.65 31.50
CA PRO A 123 4.56 2.76 31.31
C PRO A 123 5.54 2.55 30.17
N LEU A 124 6.02 1.31 29.98
CA LEU A 124 6.93 0.95 28.90
C LEU A 124 6.25 1.11 27.52
N VAL A 125 5.06 0.55 27.35
CA VAL A 125 4.33 0.60 26.08
C VAL A 125 3.87 2.03 25.80
N ALA A 126 3.28 2.70 26.77
CA ALA A 126 2.87 4.09 26.67
C ALA A 126 4.02 5.03 26.31
N GLY A 127 5.22 4.80 26.90
CA GLY A 127 6.43 5.57 26.60
C GLY A 127 6.92 5.36 25.16
N LEU A 128 6.92 4.13 24.67
CA LEU A 128 7.26 3.84 23.27
C LEU A 128 6.31 4.59 22.30
N PHE A 129 4.99 4.47 22.50
CA PHE A 129 4.01 5.14 21.64
C PHE A 129 4.04 6.68 21.78
N TYR A 130 4.42 7.21 22.94
CA TYR A 130 4.61 8.65 23.12
C TYR A 130 5.65 9.21 22.15
N GLY A 131 6.78 8.51 21.95
CA GLY A 131 7.80 8.92 20.98
C GLY A 131 7.47 8.61 19.53
N ILE A 132 6.72 7.55 19.28
CA ILE A 132 6.36 7.10 17.92
C ILE A 132 5.36 8.05 17.24
N LYS A 133 4.35 8.56 17.96
CA LYS A 133 3.30 9.45 17.42
C LYS A 133 3.85 10.68 16.70
N PRO A 134 4.77 11.46 17.29
CA PRO A 134 5.38 12.59 16.59
C PRO A 134 6.17 12.19 15.35
N ALA A 135 6.88 11.04 15.40
CA ALA A 135 7.61 10.52 14.25
C ALA A 135 6.68 10.19 13.07
N VAL A 136 5.52 9.56 13.36
CA VAL A 136 4.51 9.24 12.33
C VAL A 136 3.98 10.50 11.66
N THR A 137 3.73 11.57 12.42
CA THR A 137 3.33 12.87 11.85
C THR A 137 4.37 13.36 10.84
N ALA A 138 5.67 13.33 11.19
CA ALA A 138 6.76 13.70 10.28
C ALA A 138 6.83 12.79 9.04
N ILE A 139 6.58 11.48 9.20
CA ILE A 139 6.54 10.51 8.10
C ILE A 139 5.41 10.81 7.12
N VAL A 140 4.21 11.14 7.61
CA VAL A 140 3.06 11.49 6.74
C VAL A 140 3.33 12.79 5.99
N VAL A 141 3.95 13.80 6.62
CA VAL A 141 4.41 15.02 5.94
C VAL A 141 5.43 14.68 4.85
N GLN A 142 6.40 13.81 5.15
CA GLN A 142 7.38 13.35 4.16
C GLN A 142 6.70 12.60 3.00
N ALA A 143 5.70 11.77 3.27
CA ALA A 143 4.94 11.07 2.25
C ALA A 143 4.20 12.05 1.33
N ALA A 144 3.51 13.06 1.89
CA ALA A 144 2.88 14.14 1.13
C ALA A 144 3.88 14.88 0.24
N HIS A 145 5.05 15.23 0.78
CA HIS A 145 6.12 15.88 0.01
C HIS A 145 6.66 14.97 -1.10
N ARG A 146 6.95 13.72 -0.82
CA ARG A 146 7.49 12.73 -1.78
C ARG A 146 6.51 12.48 -2.94
N ILE A 147 5.24 12.31 -2.63
CA ILE A 147 4.20 12.11 -3.66
C ILE A 147 3.99 13.42 -4.42
N GLY A 148 3.89 14.56 -3.73
CA GLY A 148 3.68 15.88 -4.32
C GLY A 148 4.80 16.29 -5.28
N SER A 149 6.06 16.08 -4.92
CA SER A 149 7.22 16.39 -5.77
C SER A 149 7.24 15.59 -7.09
N ARG A 150 6.62 14.41 -7.12
CA ARG A 150 6.47 13.58 -8.31
C ARG A 150 5.22 13.88 -9.11
N ALA A 151 4.10 14.14 -8.42
CA ALA A 151 2.79 14.33 -9.04
C ALA A 151 2.55 15.76 -9.52
N LEU A 152 2.92 16.78 -8.75
CA LEU A 152 2.56 18.19 -9.00
C LEU A 152 3.54 18.87 -9.95
N LYS A 153 3.44 18.57 -11.24
CA LYS A 153 4.38 19.05 -12.29
C LYS A 153 4.02 20.42 -12.88
N ASN A 154 2.81 20.91 -12.68
CA ASN A 154 2.33 22.17 -13.24
C ASN A 154 1.26 22.80 -12.36
N ASN A 155 0.94 24.07 -12.62
CA ASN A 155 0.00 24.86 -11.82
C ASN A 155 -1.42 24.26 -11.77
N VAL A 156 -1.86 23.53 -12.79
CA VAL A 156 -3.19 22.89 -12.79
C VAL A 156 -3.24 21.78 -11.75
N LEU A 157 -2.20 20.95 -11.68
CA LEU A 157 -2.11 19.87 -10.68
C LEU A 157 -1.94 20.43 -9.26
N TRP A 158 -1.22 21.55 -9.10
CA TRP A 158 -1.16 22.28 -7.83
C TRP A 158 -2.53 22.83 -7.42
N ALA A 159 -3.30 23.39 -8.36
CA ALA A 159 -4.65 23.88 -8.09
C ALA A 159 -5.61 22.74 -7.68
N ILE A 160 -5.50 21.56 -8.32
CA ILE A 160 -6.27 20.37 -7.96
C ILE A 160 -5.92 19.94 -6.52
N ALA A 161 -4.63 19.88 -6.16
CA ALA A 161 -4.19 19.52 -4.82
C ALA A 161 -4.70 20.51 -3.77
N ALA A 162 -4.57 21.82 -4.03
CA ALA A 162 -5.05 22.87 -3.13
C ALA A 162 -6.58 22.84 -2.98
N ALA A 163 -7.33 22.70 -4.07
CA ALA A 163 -8.79 22.58 -4.04
C ALA A 163 -9.24 21.35 -3.25
N SER A 164 -8.55 20.21 -3.43
CA SER A 164 -8.85 18.98 -2.69
C SER A 164 -8.56 19.12 -1.19
N PHE A 165 -7.45 19.80 -0.85
CA PHE A 165 -7.15 20.14 0.54
C PHE A 165 -8.24 21.02 1.17
N VAL A 166 -8.66 22.10 0.50
CA VAL A 166 -9.73 22.97 0.99
C VAL A 166 -11.07 22.22 1.09
N ALA A 167 -11.39 21.38 0.09
CA ALA A 167 -12.61 20.61 0.07
C ALA A 167 -12.73 19.65 1.28
N ILE A 168 -11.64 18.96 1.64
CA ILE A 168 -11.66 18.04 2.78
C ILE A 168 -11.54 18.80 4.12
N PHE A 169 -10.67 19.81 4.21
CA PHE A 169 -10.35 20.52 5.45
C PHE A 169 -11.47 21.47 5.88
N ALA A 170 -11.97 22.31 4.96
CA ALA A 170 -12.92 23.37 5.27
C ALA A 170 -14.38 22.98 5.00
N LEU A 171 -14.62 22.11 4.00
CA LEU A 171 -15.98 21.76 3.57
C LEU A 171 -16.38 20.33 3.97
N ASN A 172 -15.50 19.56 4.61
CA ASN A 172 -15.73 18.17 5.01
C ASN A 172 -16.25 17.26 3.88
N VAL A 173 -15.84 17.53 2.62
CA VAL A 173 -16.26 16.74 1.47
C VAL A 173 -15.77 15.31 1.64
N PRO A 174 -16.64 14.29 1.43
CA PRO A 174 -16.23 12.89 1.52
C PRO A 174 -15.12 12.55 0.50
N PHE A 175 -14.12 11.80 0.92
CA PHE A 175 -12.99 11.41 0.07
C PHE A 175 -13.40 10.82 -1.29
N PRO A 176 -14.39 9.90 -1.39
CA PRO A 176 -14.83 9.38 -2.68
C PRO A 176 -15.31 10.44 -3.67
N ALA A 177 -15.95 11.50 -3.17
CA ALA A 177 -16.40 12.61 -4.01
C ALA A 177 -15.20 13.43 -4.56
N ILE A 178 -14.16 13.63 -3.74
CA ILE A 178 -12.92 14.28 -4.17
C ILE A 178 -12.24 13.46 -5.28
N VAL A 179 -12.14 12.14 -5.10
CA VAL A 179 -11.56 11.24 -6.10
C VAL A 179 -12.37 11.25 -7.40
N ALA A 180 -13.70 11.18 -7.31
CA ALA A 180 -14.58 11.23 -8.48
C ALA A 180 -14.47 12.57 -9.23
N ALA A 181 -14.46 13.69 -8.52
CA ALA A 181 -14.26 15.02 -9.10
C ALA A 181 -12.89 15.14 -9.78
N ALA A 182 -11.81 14.67 -9.12
CA ALA A 182 -10.48 14.65 -9.70
C ALA A 182 -10.41 13.78 -10.96
N ALA A 183 -11.03 12.60 -10.94
CA ALA A 183 -11.11 11.73 -12.12
C ALA A 183 -11.83 12.43 -13.29
N ALA A 184 -12.94 13.09 -13.03
CA ALA A 184 -13.68 13.87 -14.03
C ALA A 184 -12.84 15.03 -14.59
N ILE A 185 -12.19 15.82 -13.72
CA ILE A 185 -11.28 16.90 -14.11
C ILE A 185 -10.15 16.35 -14.98
N GLY A 186 -9.55 15.23 -14.59
CA GLY A 186 -8.49 14.59 -15.36
C GLY A 186 -8.97 14.08 -16.72
N TYR A 187 -10.17 13.50 -16.77
CA TYR A 187 -10.75 12.99 -18.02
C TYR A 187 -11.04 14.11 -19.03
N PHE A 188 -11.71 15.18 -18.60
CA PHE A 188 -12.01 16.32 -19.47
C PHE A 188 -10.76 17.17 -19.73
N GLY A 189 -9.94 17.41 -18.71
CA GLY A 189 -8.70 18.15 -18.81
C GLY A 189 -7.67 17.48 -19.74
N GLY A 190 -7.60 16.14 -19.70
CA GLY A 190 -6.76 15.39 -20.64
C GLY A 190 -7.17 15.49 -22.10
N ARG A 191 -8.45 15.82 -22.39
CA ARG A 191 -8.93 16.10 -23.75
C ARG A 191 -8.67 17.55 -24.20
N ILE A 192 -8.80 18.51 -23.29
CA ILE A 192 -8.67 19.95 -23.57
C ILE A 192 -7.21 20.38 -23.53
N ALA A 193 -6.42 19.90 -22.58
CA ALA A 193 -5.05 20.26 -22.34
C ALA A 193 -4.19 19.02 -22.01
N PRO A 194 -3.99 18.10 -22.96
CA PRO A 194 -3.34 16.80 -22.71
C PRO A 194 -1.93 16.95 -22.10
N ASP A 195 -1.20 17.99 -22.47
CA ASP A 195 0.16 18.24 -21.95
C ASP A 195 0.19 18.50 -20.43
N LYS A 196 -0.90 18.99 -19.85
CA LYS A 196 -1.01 19.27 -18.42
C LYS A 196 -1.28 18.01 -17.60
N PHE A 197 -1.81 16.94 -18.21
CA PHE A 197 -2.21 15.70 -17.58
C PHE A 197 -1.39 14.48 -18.02
N LYS A 198 -0.27 14.71 -18.73
CA LYS A 198 0.67 13.62 -19.03
C LYS A 198 1.27 13.13 -17.72
N ALA A 199 1.25 11.81 -17.48
CA ALA A 199 1.99 11.18 -16.40
C ALA A 199 3.45 11.62 -16.51
N GLY A 200 4.03 12.11 -15.45
CA GLY A 200 5.45 12.45 -15.39
C GLY A 200 6.26 11.21 -15.76
N GLY A 201 7.00 11.32 -16.89
CA GLY A 201 7.61 10.24 -17.64
C GLY A 201 8.00 9.03 -16.80
N GLY A 202 7.45 7.89 -17.18
CA GLY A 202 7.96 6.60 -16.78
C GLY A 202 9.46 6.54 -17.07
N HIS A 203 10.16 5.76 -16.31
CA HIS A 203 11.62 5.59 -16.34
C HIS A 203 12.17 5.28 -17.74
N GLY A 204 12.26 6.30 -18.58
CA GLY A 204 12.97 6.30 -19.85
C GLY A 204 14.46 6.63 -19.65
N LYS A 205 15.12 6.02 -18.68
CA LYS A 205 16.59 5.93 -18.64
C LYS A 205 16.98 4.65 -19.35
N ALA A 206 18.06 4.72 -20.10
CA ALA A 206 18.64 3.61 -20.83
C ALA A 206 18.46 2.29 -20.06
N GLU A 207 17.83 1.32 -20.70
CA GLU A 207 17.59 -0.02 -20.14
C GLU A 207 18.94 -0.58 -19.68
N LYS A 208 19.11 -0.72 -18.37
CA LYS A 208 20.27 -1.41 -17.84
C LYS A 208 20.05 -2.90 -18.11
N SER A 209 20.92 -3.50 -18.88
CA SER A 209 20.93 -4.95 -19.06
C SER A 209 21.65 -5.59 -17.89
N PHE A 210 20.95 -6.47 -17.17
CA PHE A 210 21.52 -7.30 -16.10
C PHE A 210 21.85 -8.73 -16.57
N GLY A 211 21.83 -8.96 -17.88
CA GLY A 211 22.00 -10.27 -18.52
C GLY A 211 20.66 -10.95 -18.80
N ARG A 212 20.69 -12.12 -19.41
CA ARG A 212 19.49 -12.85 -19.82
C ARG A 212 18.67 -13.29 -18.61
N ALA A 213 17.36 -13.05 -18.67
CA ALA A 213 16.39 -13.40 -17.63
C ALA A 213 15.60 -14.67 -18.00
N LEU A 214 14.99 -15.33 -17.01
CA LEU A 214 14.10 -16.48 -17.24
C LEU A 214 12.87 -16.07 -18.05
N ILE A 215 12.25 -14.93 -17.68
CA ILE A 215 11.18 -14.25 -18.44
C ILE A 215 11.81 -13.00 -19.05
N ASP A 216 12.38 -13.16 -20.25
CA ASP A 216 13.09 -12.10 -20.97
C ASP A 216 12.18 -11.40 -21.98
N ASP A 217 12.70 -10.35 -22.62
CA ASP A 217 11.97 -9.53 -23.59
C ASP A 217 11.62 -10.33 -24.84
N ASP A 218 12.50 -11.23 -25.26
CA ASP A 218 12.34 -12.14 -26.41
C ASP A 218 11.61 -13.45 -26.04
N THR A 219 11.38 -13.71 -24.75
CA THR A 219 10.65 -14.92 -24.32
C THR A 219 9.19 -14.81 -24.74
N PRO A 220 8.65 -15.81 -25.47
CA PRO A 220 7.25 -15.79 -25.88
C PRO A 220 6.33 -15.75 -24.66
N THR A 221 5.27 -14.98 -24.78
CA THR A 221 4.25 -14.89 -23.71
C THR A 221 3.75 -16.27 -23.36
N PRO A 222 3.80 -16.67 -22.07
CA PRO A 222 3.35 -18.01 -21.65
C PRO A 222 1.91 -18.27 -22.09
N THR A 223 1.59 -19.49 -22.51
CA THR A 223 0.25 -19.86 -23.03
C THR A 223 -0.90 -19.56 -22.06
N HIS A 224 -0.61 -19.58 -20.75
CA HIS A 224 -1.58 -19.21 -19.71
C HIS A 224 -1.78 -17.68 -19.59
N ALA A 225 -0.87 -16.89 -20.10
CA ALA A 225 -0.95 -15.43 -20.09
C ALA A 225 -1.60 -14.86 -21.37
N LEU A 226 -1.96 -15.71 -22.34
CA LEU A 226 -2.74 -15.30 -23.48
C LEU A 226 -4.19 -15.02 -23.08
N PHE A 227 -4.73 -13.94 -23.62
CA PHE A 227 -6.11 -13.53 -23.33
C PHE A 227 -7.14 -14.55 -23.85
N LYS A 228 -8.08 -14.95 -22.98
CA LYS A 228 -9.21 -15.83 -23.32
C LYS A 228 -10.46 -15.35 -22.56
N TRP A 229 -11.54 -15.06 -23.28
CA TRP A 229 -12.82 -14.63 -22.70
C TRP A 229 -13.35 -15.60 -21.63
N LYS A 230 -13.22 -16.91 -21.87
CA LYS A 230 -13.64 -17.95 -20.92
C LYS A 230 -12.94 -17.77 -19.57
N ARG A 231 -11.61 -17.56 -19.57
CA ARG A 231 -10.82 -17.34 -18.36
C ARG A 231 -11.17 -16.05 -17.64
N LEU A 232 -11.39 -14.96 -18.38
CA LEU A 232 -11.84 -13.70 -17.80
C LEU A 232 -13.17 -13.91 -17.06
N LEU A 233 -14.13 -14.60 -17.69
CA LEU A 233 -15.42 -14.91 -17.09
C LEU A 233 -15.27 -15.81 -15.84
N GLU A 234 -14.44 -16.84 -15.91
CA GLU A 234 -14.15 -17.72 -14.77
C GLU A 234 -13.60 -16.94 -13.58
N ILE A 235 -12.61 -16.05 -13.81
CA ILE A 235 -12.03 -15.22 -12.76
C ILE A 235 -13.07 -14.22 -12.21
N ALA A 236 -13.86 -13.59 -13.08
CA ALA A 236 -14.91 -12.67 -12.67
C ALA A 236 -15.97 -13.37 -11.81
N VAL A 237 -16.43 -14.56 -12.21
CA VAL A 237 -17.41 -15.35 -11.44
C VAL A 237 -16.83 -15.81 -10.12
N ILE A 238 -15.62 -16.41 -10.11
CA ILE A 238 -14.99 -16.88 -8.88
C ILE A 238 -14.70 -15.72 -7.94
N GLY A 239 -14.16 -14.60 -8.45
CA GLY A 239 -13.89 -13.40 -7.68
C GLY A 239 -15.16 -12.79 -7.08
N SER A 240 -16.25 -12.75 -7.87
CA SER A 240 -17.56 -12.30 -7.37
C SER A 240 -18.10 -13.22 -6.27
N LEU A 241 -17.99 -14.53 -6.42
CA LEU A 241 -18.41 -15.49 -5.40
C LEU A 241 -17.57 -15.37 -4.12
N LEU A 242 -16.25 -15.20 -4.23
CA LEU A 242 -15.35 -14.98 -3.10
C LEU A 242 -15.64 -13.67 -2.34
N TRP A 243 -16.31 -12.72 -2.98
CA TRP A 243 -16.81 -11.51 -2.34
C TRP A 243 -18.25 -11.68 -1.82
N LEU A 244 -19.16 -12.20 -2.67
CA LEU A 244 -20.60 -12.30 -2.38
C LEU A 244 -20.89 -13.29 -1.24
N ILE A 245 -20.20 -14.43 -1.21
CA ILE A 245 -20.45 -15.47 -0.20
C ILE A 245 -20.12 -14.96 1.21
N PRO A 246 -18.91 -14.45 1.50
CA PRO A 246 -18.62 -13.91 2.83
C PRO A 246 -19.52 -12.73 3.19
N MET A 247 -19.76 -11.80 2.26
CA MET A 247 -20.62 -10.65 2.49
C MET A 247 -22.08 -11.04 2.73
N GLY A 248 -22.57 -12.01 1.96
CA GLY A 248 -23.92 -12.58 2.13
C GLY A 248 -24.08 -13.30 3.46
N LEU A 249 -23.08 -14.09 3.87
CA LEU A 249 -23.09 -14.77 5.18
C LEU A 249 -23.09 -13.75 6.33
N LEU A 250 -22.27 -12.71 6.26
CA LEU A 250 -22.24 -11.65 7.27
C LEU A 250 -23.60 -10.94 7.37
N THR A 251 -24.17 -10.58 6.23
CA THR A 251 -25.47 -9.89 6.20
C THR A 251 -26.62 -10.78 6.68
N ALA A 252 -26.60 -12.05 6.31
CA ALA A 252 -27.64 -13.01 6.71
C ALA A 252 -27.55 -13.38 8.21
N SER A 253 -26.33 -13.51 8.75
CA SER A 253 -26.11 -13.94 10.14
C SER A 253 -26.20 -12.79 11.14
N TYR A 254 -25.72 -11.59 10.78
CA TYR A 254 -25.58 -10.47 11.71
C TYR A 254 -26.37 -9.21 11.30
N GLY A 255 -26.90 -9.14 10.08
CA GLY A 255 -27.54 -7.95 9.54
C GLY A 255 -26.57 -6.94 8.96
N TRP A 256 -27.13 -5.90 8.28
CA TRP A 256 -26.35 -4.88 7.59
C TRP A 256 -25.61 -3.94 8.55
N ASP A 257 -26.23 -3.59 9.68
CA ASP A 257 -25.70 -2.62 10.63
C ASP A 257 -24.64 -3.17 11.57
N HIS A 258 -24.38 -4.47 11.49
CA HIS A 258 -23.35 -5.10 12.32
C HIS A 258 -21.94 -4.67 11.89
N THR A 259 -21.08 -4.48 12.85
CA THR A 259 -19.70 -3.98 12.65
C THR A 259 -18.92 -4.76 11.61
N LEU A 260 -18.98 -6.10 11.61
CA LEU A 260 -18.26 -6.93 10.63
C LEU A 260 -18.78 -6.73 9.21
N THR A 261 -20.10 -6.61 9.03
CA THR A 261 -20.71 -6.35 7.71
C THR A 261 -20.33 -4.98 7.19
N GLN A 262 -20.41 -3.96 8.06
CA GLN A 262 -19.96 -2.60 7.73
C GLN A 262 -18.48 -2.54 7.38
N MET A 263 -17.62 -3.26 8.11
CA MET A 263 -16.19 -3.38 7.79
C MET A 263 -15.97 -4.01 6.42
N GLY A 264 -16.62 -5.13 6.11
CA GLY A 264 -16.51 -5.79 4.80
C GLY A 264 -16.85 -4.86 3.65
N TRP A 265 -17.98 -4.14 3.74
CA TRP A 265 -18.40 -3.17 2.75
C TRP A 265 -17.49 -1.95 2.67
N PHE A 266 -17.11 -1.39 3.81
CA PHE A 266 -16.27 -0.21 3.87
C PHE A 266 -14.88 -0.47 3.28
N PHE A 267 -14.23 -1.58 3.64
CA PHE A 267 -12.88 -1.89 3.16
C PHE A 267 -12.86 -2.38 1.71
N THR A 268 -13.96 -2.92 1.19
CA THR A 268 -14.13 -3.12 -0.26
C THR A 268 -14.08 -1.77 -0.99
N LYS A 269 -14.80 -0.76 -0.51
CA LYS A 269 -14.76 0.59 -1.10
C LYS A 269 -13.36 1.21 -0.96
N ALA A 270 -12.71 1.05 0.20
CA ALA A 270 -11.36 1.52 0.41
C ALA A 270 -10.37 0.93 -0.59
N ALA A 271 -10.45 -0.38 -0.85
CA ALA A 271 -9.63 -1.05 -1.85
C ALA A 271 -9.82 -0.48 -3.26
N LEU A 272 -11.08 -0.26 -3.66
CA LEU A 272 -11.42 0.30 -4.98
C LEU A 272 -11.04 1.79 -5.13
N LEU A 273 -10.85 2.50 -4.03
CA LEU A 273 -10.45 3.91 -4.00
C LEU A 273 -8.94 4.10 -3.78
N THR A 274 -8.17 3.01 -3.63
CA THR A 274 -6.73 3.06 -3.41
C THR A 274 -6.00 3.26 -4.74
N PHE A 275 -5.78 4.50 -5.14
CA PHE A 275 -4.97 4.87 -6.29
C PHE A 275 -3.75 5.66 -5.83
N GLY A 276 -2.56 5.32 -6.36
CA GLY A 276 -1.32 6.03 -6.02
C GLY A 276 -0.72 5.65 -4.66
N GLY A 277 -1.00 4.43 -4.20
CA GLY A 277 -0.39 3.84 -3.01
C GLY A 277 -1.21 3.95 -1.73
N ALA A 278 -0.75 3.28 -0.68
CA ALA A 278 -1.48 3.13 0.58
C ALA A 278 -1.78 4.45 1.30
N TYR A 279 -0.86 5.43 1.24
CA TYR A 279 -1.10 6.74 1.85
C TYR A 279 -2.32 7.47 1.25
N ALA A 280 -2.65 7.18 0.00
CA ALA A 280 -3.77 7.81 -0.70
C ALA A 280 -5.12 7.51 -0.05
N VAL A 281 -5.31 6.30 0.45
CA VAL A 281 -6.60 5.86 1.02
C VAL A 281 -6.69 6.07 2.53
N LEU A 282 -5.58 6.35 3.23
CA LEU A 282 -5.58 6.55 4.68
C LEU A 282 -6.54 7.64 5.16
N PRO A 283 -6.69 8.79 4.47
CA PRO A 283 -7.70 9.78 4.82
C PRO A 283 -9.13 9.23 4.77
N TYR A 284 -9.45 8.38 3.79
CA TYR A 284 -10.74 7.72 3.72
C TYR A 284 -10.94 6.73 4.87
N VAL A 285 -9.91 5.92 5.16
CA VAL A 285 -9.95 5.00 6.31
C VAL A 285 -10.14 5.78 7.60
N TYR A 286 -9.46 6.91 7.78
CA TYR A 286 -9.65 7.79 8.91
C TYR A 286 -11.09 8.33 9.00
N GLN A 287 -11.63 8.92 7.93
CA GLN A 287 -13.01 9.44 7.90
C GLN A 287 -14.03 8.37 8.29
N GLY A 288 -13.85 7.14 7.79
CA GLY A 288 -14.74 6.02 8.12
C GLY A 288 -14.53 5.50 9.52
N ALA A 289 -13.33 5.03 9.82
CA ALA A 289 -13.03 4.30 11.06
C ALA A 289 -13.18 5.17 12.32
N VAL A 290 -12.78 6.44 12.23
CA VAL A 290 -12.86 7.38 13.37
C VAL A 290 -14.13 8.21 13.32
N GLY A 291 -14.40 8.85 12.17
CA GLY A 291 -15.49 9.83 12.06
C GLY A 291 -16.88 9.21 11.93
N GLN A 292 -17.05 8.23 11.05
CA GLN A 292 -18.37 7.70 10.73
C GLN A 292 -18.78 6.52 11.64
N TYR A 293 -17.89 5.55 11.83
CA TYR A 293 -18.22 4.30 12.53
C TYR A 293 -17.74 4.26 13.98
N GLY A 294 -16.81 5.12 14.37
CA GLY A 294 -16.25 5.15 15.72
C GLY A 294 -15.61 3.80 16.12
N TRP A 295 -14.90 3.16 15.18
CA TRP A 295 -14.15 1.93 15.47
C TRP A 295 -12.87 2.21 16.24
N LEU A 296 -12.27 3.39 15.99
CA LEU A 296 -11.04 3.85 16.64
C LEU A 296 -11.18 5.31 17.09
N THR A 297 -10.38 5.67 18.09
CA THR A 297 -10.13 7.07 18.40
C THR A 297 -9.08 7.66 17.43
N PRO A 298 -8.99 9.00 17.30
CA PRO A 298 -7.93 9.65 16.53
C PRO A 298 -6.52 9.18 16.91
N THR A 299 -6.26 9.09 18.22
CA THR A 299 -4.97 8.63 18.76
C THR A 299 -4.67 7.19 18.36
N GLN A 300 -5.64 6.29 18.47
CA GLN A 300 -5.48 4.91 18.04
C GLN A 300 -5.20 4.78 16.55
N MET A 301 -5.77 5.66 15.71
CA MET A 301 -5.46 5.66 14.27
C MET A 301 -4.00 6.05 14.00
N ILE A 302 -3.44 7.01 14.75
CA ILE A 302 -2.01 7.39 14.66
C ILE A 302 -1.13 6.23 15.10
N ASP A 303 -1.46 5.58 16.21
CA ASP A 303 -0.74 4.41 16.74
C ASP A 303 -0.78 3.23 15.75
N GLY A 304 -1.94 2.99 15.14
CA GLY A 304 -2.10 1.96 14.10
C GLY A 304 -1.27 2.22 12.86
N LEU A 305 -1.15 3.48 12.43
CA LEU A 305 -0.28 3.83 11.31
C LEU A 305 1.20 3.60 11.69
N ALA A 306 1.57 3.94 12.90
CA ALA A 306 2.91 3.67 13.42
C ALA A 306 3.27 2.18 13.39
N LEU A 307 2.35 1.32 13.85
CA LEU A 307 2.52 -0.13 13.78
C LEU A 307 2.60 -0.63 12.33
N GLY A 308 1.78 -0.07 11.43
CA GLY A 308 1.83 -0.40 10.00
C GLY A 308 3.16 -0.03 9.34
N GLU A 309 3.79 1.09 9.73
CA GLU A 309 5.10 1.53 9.22
C GLU A 309 6.25 0.67 9.74
N THR A 310 6.11 0.09 10.92
CA THR A 310 7.15 -0.71 11.56
C THR A 310 7.05 -2.20 11.24
N THR A 311 5.94 -2.65 10.67
CA THR A 311 5.75 -4.06 10.27
C THR A 311 6.19 -4.30 8.83
N PRO A 312 6.73 -5.50 8.52
CA PRO A 312 6.97 -5.89 7.13
C PRO A 312 5.63 -6.05 6.38
N GLY A 313 5.66 -5.90 5.07
CA GLY A 313 4.48 -6.04 4.21
C GLY A 313 3.88 -4.72 3.74
N PRO A 314 2.76 -4.75 3.00
CA PRO A 314 2.15 -3.55 2.43
C PRO A 314 1.73 -2.57 3.53
N LEU A 315 2.05 -1.27 3.37
CA LEU A 315 1.66 -0.24 4.34
C LEU A 315 0.15 -0.20 4.61
N ILE A 316 -0.67 -0.51 3.58
CA ILE A 316 -2.13 -0.57 3.74
C ILE A 316 -2.57 -1.59 4.80
N MET A 317 -1.69 -2.49 5.23
CA MET A 317 -1.98 -3.45 6.29
C MET A 317 -2.35 -2.81 7.65
N VAL A 318 -2.15 -1.50 7.80
CA VAL A 318 -2.77 -0.75 8.92
C VAL A 318 -4.28 -1.02 9.04
N VAL A 319 -4.96 -1.41 7.96
CA VAL A 319 -6.38 -1.81 7.99
C VAL A 319 -6.61 -3.03 8.88
N ALA A 320 -5.64 -3.93 9.03
CA ALA A 320 -5.73 -5.07 9.96
C ALA A 320 -5.74 -4.59 11.42
N PHE A 321 -4.94 -3.58 11.76
CA PHE A 321 -5.02 -2.93 13.07
C PHE A 321 -6.39 -2.29 13.28
N VAL A 322 -6.91 -1.55 12.28
CA VAL A 322 -8.25 -0.94 12.34
C VAL A 322 -9.32 -2.01 12.56
N GLY A 323 -9.24 -3.11 11.83
CA GLY A 323 -10.15 -4.24 12.00
C GLY A 323 -10.05 -4.86 13.39
N PHE A 324 -8.82 -5.12 13.88
CA PHE A 324 -8.60 -5.71 15.18
C PHE A 324 -9.17 -4.84 16.30
N VAL A 325 -8.77 -3.56 16.35
CA VAL A 325 -9.23 -2.63 17.40
C VAL A 325 -10.75 -2.44 17.34
N GLY A 326 -11.31 -2.23 16.13
CA GLY A 326 -12.75 -2.06 15.95
C GLY A 326 -13.55 -3.30 16.36
N GLY A 327 -13.09 -4.49 15.98
CA GLY A 327 -13.73 -5.75 16.38
C GLY A 327 -13.66 -6.01 17.90
N TYR A 328 -12.51 -5.68 18.49
CA TYR A 328 -12.26 -5.78 19.92
C TYR A 328 -13.14 -4.82 20.73
N VAL A 329 -13.08 -3.52 20.39
CA VAL A 329 -13.80 -2.45 21.13
C VAL A 329 -15.31 -2.60 21.00
N LYS A 330 -15.79 -3.04 19.83
CA LYS A 330 -17.23 -3.31 19.60
C LYS A 330 -17.68 -4.68 20.13
N ALA A 331 -16.77 -5.48 20.69
CA ALA A 331 -17.04 -6.79 21.27
C ALA A 331 -17.95 -7.66 20.36
N VAL A 332 -17.60 -7.74 19.04
CA VAL A 332 -18.48 -8.31 18.00
C VAL A 332 -18.90 -9.77 18.24
N PHE A 333 -18.22 -10.49 19.14
CA PHE A 333 -18.56 -11.84 19.58
C PHE A 333 -18.84 -11.93 21.10
N GLY A 334 -19.14 -10.78 21.73
CA GLY A 334 -19.35 -10.69 23.17
C GLY A 334 -18.06 -10.46 23.96
N PRO A 335 -18.20 -10.14 25.27
CA PRO A 335 -17.08 -9.74 26.14
C PRO A 335 -16.07 -10.86 26.41
N ASP A 336 -16.48 -12.12 26.33
CA ASP A 336 -15.62 -13.27 26.65
C ASP A 336 -14.70 -13.67 25.48
N SER A 337 -14.89 -13.07 24.30
CA SER A 337 -14.19 -13.46 23.06
C SER A 337 -13.52 -12.28 22.35
N LEU A 338 -13.03 -11.29 23.09
CA LEU A 338 -12.51 -10.03 22.53
C LEU A 338 -11.32 -10.21 21.60
N PHE A 339 -10.35 -11.08 21.97
CA PHE A 339 -9.22 -11.38 21.09
C PHE A 339 -9.68 -12.00 19.76
N LEU A 340 -10.59 -12.99 19.83
CA LEU A 340 -11.14 -13.63 18.64
C LEU A 340 -11.92 -12.62 17.77
N ALA A 341 -12.69 -11.75 18.41
CA ALA A 341 -13.40 -10.66 17.74
C ALA A 341 -12.45 -9.74 16.95
N GLY A 342 -11.36 -9.34 17.58
CA GLY A 342 -10.31 -8.54 16.92
C GLY A 342 -9.61 -9.30 15.79
N ALA A 343 -9.17 -10.53 16.02
CA ALA A 343 -8.45 -11.34 15.05
C ALA A 343 -9.30 -11.66 13.80
N VAL A 344 -10.57 -12.02 14.01
CA VAL A 344 -11.52 -12.27 12.90
C VAL A 344 -11.80 -10.98 12.12
N ALA A 345 -12.02 -9.87 12.82
CA ALA A 345 -12.25 -8.58 12.15
C ALA A 345 -11.02 -8.12 11.35
N ALA A 346 -9.79 -8.28 11.88
CA ALA A 346 -8.55 -7.99 11.16
C ALA A 346 -8.41 -8.85 9.89
N SER A 347 -8.70 -10.14 10.00
CA SER A 347 -8.64 -11.07 8.86
C SER A 347 -9.70 -10.75 7.80
N LEU A 348 -10.90 -10.43 8.23
CA LEU A 348 -12.02 -10.03 7.37
C LEU A 348 -11.71 -8.74 6.61
N VAL A 349 -11.23 -7.72 7.30
CA VAL A 349 -10.83 -6.45 6.69
C VAL A 349 -9.71 -6.65 5.68
N THR A 350 -8.70 -7.47 6.01
CA THR A 350 -7.62 -7.83 5.10
C THR A 350 -8.16 -8.54 3.86
N TRP A 351 -9.08 -9.50 4.02
CA TRP A 351 -9.72 -10.19 2.92
C TRP A 351 -10.38 -9.21 1.93
N PHE A 352 -11.27 -8.34 2.42
CA PHE A 352 -12.00 -7.41 1.58
C PHE A 352 -11.12 -6.31 0.97
N THR A 353 -10.00 -5.99 1.61
CA THR A 353 -9.03 -5.01 1.08
C THR A 353 -8.19 -5.59 -0.06
N PHE A 354 -7.77 -6.85 0.02
CA PHE A 354 -6.84 -7.42 -0.95
C PHE A 354 -7.52 -8.23 -2.05
N LEU A 355 -8.71 -8.79 -1.83
CA LEU A 355 -9.42 -9.58 -2.83
C LEU A 355 -9.59 -8.86 -4.19
N PRO A 356 -9.99 -7.56 -4.25
CA PRO A 356 -10.08 -6.85 -5.53
C PRO A 356 -8.76 -6.83 -6.31
N SER A 357 -7.62 -6.67 -5.63
CA SER A 357 -6.29 -6.67 -6.26
C SER A 357 -5.98 -7.99 -6.95
N PHE A 358 -6.27 -9.13 -6.31
CA PHE A 358 -6.11 -10.44 -6.94
C PHE A 358 -6.99 -10.58 -8.19
N ILE A 359 -8.25 -10.16 -8.10
CA ILE A 359 -9.19 -10.21 -9.22
C ILE A 359 -8.68 -9.37 -10.39
N PHE A 360 -8.24 -8.13 -10.14
CA PHE A 360 -7.74 -7.23 -11.18
C PHE A 360 -6.48 -7.78 -11.86
N ILE A 361 -5.55 -8.31 -11.09
CA ILE A 361 -4.30 -8.87 -11.66
C ILE A 361 -4.60 -10.13 -12.48
N LEU A 362 -5.36 -11.06 -11.95
CA LEU A 362 -5.62 -12.34 -12.63
C LEU A 362 -6.53 -12.17 -13.86
N ALA A 363 -7.48 -11.23 -13.80
CA ALA A 363 -8.38 -10.92 -14.91
C ALA A 363 -7.71 -10.05 -15.99
N GLY A 364 -6.99 -9.02 -15.58
CA GLY A 364 -6.44 -8.02 -16.49
C GLY A 364 -5.03 -8.33 -16.98
N GLY A 365 -4.24 -9.13 -16.26
CA GLY A 365 -2.88 -9.49 -16.67
C GLY A 365 -2.77 -10.01 -18.12
N PRO A 366 -3.65 -10.94 -18.58
CA PRO A 366 -3.64 -11.38 -19.97
C PRO A 366 -3.92 -10.27 -21.00
N LEU A 367 -4.70 -9.24 -20.63
CA LEU A 367 -4.94 -8.10 -21.52
C LEU A 367 -3.67 -7.25 -21.67
N VAL A 368 -2.93 -7.08 -20.58
CA VAL A 368 -1.70 -6.27 -20.56
C VAL A 368 -0.59 -6.94 -21.34
N GLU A 369 -0.43 -8.26 -21.24
CA GLU A 369 0.54 -9.01 -22.03
C GLU A 369 0.25 -8.96 -23.54
N THR A 370 -0.99 -8.67 -23.95
CA THR A 370 -1.37 -8.55 -25.37
C THR A 370 -1.33 -7.11 -25.89
N THR A 371 -1.41 -6.10 -25.01
CA THR A 371 -1.45 -4.68 -25.40
C THR A 371 -0.11 -4.01 -25.09
N HIS A 372 0.79 -4.00 -26.05
CA HIS A 372 2.03 -3.26 -25.95
C HIS A 372 1.76 -1.74 -25.97
N ASN A 373 1.89 -1.04 -24.81
CA ASN A 373 2.08 0.41 -24.64
C ASN A 373 0.90 1.40 -24.79
N ASP A 374 -0.37 1.04 -24.84
CA ASP A 374 -1.47 2.02 -24.95
C ASP A 374 -2.35 2.07 -23.69
N LEU A 375 -1.85 2.66 -22.61
CA LEU A 375 -2.67 2.95 -21.41
C LEU A 375 -3.34 4.34 -21.57
N LYS A 376 -4.58 4.36 -22.07
CA LYS A 376 -5.36 5.60 -22.32
C LYS A 376 -5.91 6.30 -21.06
N PHE A 377 -5.68 5.75 -19.86
CA PHE A 377 -6.26 6.26 -18.60
C PHE A 377 -5.29 7.08 -17.74
N THR A 378 -4.19 7.57 -18.30
CA THR A 378 -3.16 8.29 -17.54
C THR A 378 -3.63 9.63 -17.00
N ALA A 379 -4.46 10.38 -17.74
CA ALA A 379 -4.88 11.72 -17.35
C ALA A 379 -5.80 11.75 -16.13
N PRO A 380 -6.86 10.92 -16.01
CA PRO A 380 -7.63 10.79 -14.78
C PRO A 380 -6.78 10.41 -13.57
N LEU A 381 -5.88 9.45 -13.73
CA LEU A 381 -4.99 9.00 -12.63
C LEU A 381 -4.03 10.09 -12.18
N THR A 382 -3.50 10.90 -13.12
CA THR A 382 -2.64 12.04 -12.79
C THR A 382 -3.40 13.07 -11.94
N ALA A 383 -4.66 13.37 -12.27
CA ALA A 383 -5.49 14.28 -11.50
C ALA A 383 -5.86 13.70 -10.12
N ILE A 384 -6.22 12.41 -10.04
CA ILE A 384 -6.47 11.73 -8.77
C ILE A 384 -5.23 11.79 -7.88
N THR A 385 -4.04 11.48 -8.40
CA THR A 385 -2.79 11.53 -7.63
C THR A 385 -2.51 12.94 -7.13
N ALA A 386 -2.78 13.98 -7.94
CA ALA A 386 -2.65 15.37 -7.50
C ALA A 386 -3.64 15.70 -6.36
N ALA A 387 -4.91 15.32 -6.48
CA ALA A 387 -5.90 15.50 -5.42
C ALA A 387 -5.50 14.81 -4.11
N VAL A 388 -5.00 13.60 -4.20
CA VAL A 388 -4.53 12.79 -3.06
C VAL A 388 -3.42 13.51 -2.28
N VAL A 389 -2.52 14.25 -2.93
CA VAL A 389 -1.49 15.04 -2.22
C VAL A 389 -2.13 16.03 -1.25
N GLY A 390 -3.16 16.76 -1.68
CA GLY A 390 -3.89 17.68 -0.82
C GLY A 390 -4.58 16.99 0.35
N VAL A 391 -5.14 15.81 0.11
CA VAL A 391 -5.84 15.03 1.14
C VAL A 391 -4.85 14.41 2.15
N ILE A 392 -3.67 13.95 1.72
CA ILE A 392 -2.62 13.48 2.65
C ILE A 392 -2.09 14.63 3.50
N LEU A 393 -1.97 15.83 2.93
CA LEU A 393 -1.57 17.02 3.69
C LEU A 393 -2.59 17.34 4.80
N ASN A 394 -3.89 17.23 4.52
CA ASN A 394 -4.93 17.36 5.54
C ASN A 394 -4.77 16.33 6.67
N LEU A 395 -4.48 15.07 6.33
CA LEU A 395 -4.23 14.01 7.32
C LEU A 395 -2.99 14.32 8.17
N ALA A 396 -1.92 14.85 7.56
CA ALA A 396 -0.71 15.27 8.28
C ALA A 396 -0.98 16.39 9.28
N LEU A 397 -1.77 17.40 8.89
CA LEU A 397 -2.18 18.48 9.80
C LEU A 397 -3.06 17.95 10.94
N PHE A 398 -3.98 17.05 10.62
CA PHE A 398 -4.82 16.41 11.61
C PHE A 398 -3.99 15.64 12.66
N PHE A 399 -3.01 14.84 12.22
CA PHE A 399 -2.12 14.15 13.14
C PHE A 399 -1.26 15.11 13.95
N GLY A 400 -0.73 16.16 13.31
CA GLY A 400 0.00 17.22 13.99
C GLY A 400 -0.82 17.86 15.10
N TYR A 401 -2.09 18.18 14.83
CA TYR A 401 -3.00 18.73 15.83
C TYR A 401 -3.17 17.79 17.05
N HIS A 402 -3.49 16.51 16.83
CA HIS A 402 -3.72 15.56 17.92
C HIS A 402 -2.46 15.17 18.70
N VAL A 403 -1.28 15.29 18.08
CA VAL A 403 0.01 15.03 18.72
C VAL A 403 0.49 16.24 19.53
N LEU A 404 0.28 17.45 19.02
CA LEU A 404 0.77 18.68 19.65
C LEU A 404 -0.22 19.27 20.65
N TRP A 405 -1.53 19.03 20.45
CA TRP A 405 -2.60 19.42 21.36
C TRP A 405 -3.53 18.25 21.66
N PRO A 406 -3.08 17.24 22.43
CA PRO A 406 -3.87 16.03 22.68
C PRO A 406 -5.19 16.29 23.43
N LYS A 407 -5.28 17.42 24.13
CA LYS A 407 -6.50 17.89 24.84
C LYS A 407 -7.21 19.06 24.13
N GLY A 408 -6.93 19.27 22.84
CA GLY A 408 -7.42 20.42 22.09
C GLY A 408 -6.62 21.70 22.35
N PHE A 409 -6.95 22.80 21.63
CA PHE A 409 -6.25 24.08 21.73
C PHE A 409 -6.35 24.75 23.12
N GLU A 410 -7.31 24.36 23.92
CA GLU A 410 -7.45 24.82 25.32
C GLU A 410 -6.49 24.09 26.27
N GLY A 411 -5.94 22.96 25.82
CA GLY A 411 -4.95 22.17 26.56
C GLY A 411 -3.53 22.68 26.41
N SER A 412 -2.61 22.11 27.19
CA SER A 412 -1.19 22.41 27.09
C SER A 412 -0.61 21.93 25.76
N PHE A 413 0.29 22.74 25.17
CA PHE A 413 1.07 22.35 24.02
C PHE A 413 2.16 21.34 24.42
N GLU A 414 2.26 20.24 23.67
CA GLU A 414 3.22 19.15 23.91
C GLU A 414 4.60 19.45 23.29
N TRP A 415 5.41 20.27 23.98
CA TRP A 415 6.74 20.69 23.51
C TRP A 415 7.67 19.54 23.21
N MET A 416 7.65 18.48 24.03
CA MET A 416 8.49 17.30 23.79
C MET A 416 8.10 16.57 22.51
N SER A 417 6.81 16.41 22.27
CA SER A 417 6.30 15.87 21.00
C SER A 417 6.72 16.73 19.80
N ALA A 418 6.70 18.06 19.94
CA ALA A 418 7.17 18.97 18.90
C ALA A 418 8.67 18.81 18.60
N ILE A 419 9.50 18.67 19.63
CA ILE A 419 10.95 18.45 19.50
C ILE A 419 11.22 17.10 18.81
N ILE A 420 10.53 16.04 19.23
CA ILE A 420 10.66 14.69 18.62
C ILE A 420 10.23 14.75 17.15
N ALA A 421 9.08 15.40 16.84
CA ALA A 421 8.60 15.55 15.47
C ALA A 421 9.59 16.32 14.58
N ALA A 422 10.15 17.42 15.08
CA ALA A 422 11.15 18.20 14.38
C ALA A 422 12.45 17.39 14.14
N GLY A 423 12.93 16.65 15.14
CA GLY A 423 14.08 15.76 15.02
C GLY A 423 13.84 14.65 13.98
N ALA A 424 12.66 14.02 14.01
CA ALA A 424 12.24 13.03 13.02
C ALA A 424 12.19 13.64 11.60
N ALA A 425 11.59 14.83 11.45
CA ALA A 425 11.54 15.54 10.17
C ALA A 425 12.96 15.85 9.64
N ILE A 426 13.86 16.37 10.47
CA ILE A 426 15.26 16.61 10.08
C ILE A 426 15.94 15.31 9.64
N ALA A 427 15.78 14.22 10.40
CA ALA A 427 16.35 12.91 10.04
C ALA A 427 15.83 12.42 8.68
N LEU A 428 14.52 12.56 8.43
CA LEU A 428 13.89 12.09 7.20
C LEU A 428 14.21 12.99 5.98
N PHE A 429 14.13 14.30 6.12
CA PHE A 429 14.27 15.22 4.99
C PHE A 429 15.73 15.56 4.67
N ARG A 430 16.56 15.82 5.72
CA ARG A 430 17.94 16.26 5.53
C ARG A 430 18.92 15.11 5.40
N PHE A 431 18.76 14.07 6.25
CA PHE A 431 19.66 12.93 6.27
C PHE A 431 19.14 11.74 5.48
N LYS A 432 17.88 11.77 4.98
CA LYS A 432 17.25 10.67 4.26
C LYS A 432 17.32 9.34 5.03
N ALA A 433 17.22 9.43 6.35
CA ALA A 433 17.30 8.27 7.23
C ALA A 433 16.16 7.28 6.93
N ASN A 434 16.42 6.01 7.19
CA ASN A 434 15.40 4.97 7.04
C ASN A 434 14.28 5.17 8.06
N VAL A 435 13.03 5.11 7.61
CA VAL A 435 11.82 5.33 8.42
C VAL A 435 11.81 4.46 9.67
N ILE A 436 12.20 3.18 9.57
CA ILE A 436 12.23 2.25 10.71
C ILE A 436 13.21 2.71 11.77
N HIS A 437 14.41 3.14 11.38
CA HIS A 437 15.42 3.65 12.34
C HIS A 437 14.94 4.94 13.02
N VAL A 438 14.24 5.82 12.28
CA VAL A 438 13.67 7.05 12.86
C VAL A 438 12.60 6.70 13.89
N ILE A 439 11.68 5.79 13.56
CA ILE A 439 10.64 5.35 14.49
C ILE A 439 11.26 4.71 15.74
N ALA A 440 12.23 3.79 15.56
CA ALA A 440 12.89 3.14 16.67
C ALA A 440 13.62 4.13 17.58
N ALA A 441 14.36 5.09 17.01
CA ALA A 441 15.03 6.15 17.78
C ALA A 441 14.02 7.02 18.55
N CYS A 442 12.93 7.44 17.90
CA CYS A 442 11.89 8.23 18.55
C CYS A 442 11.15 7.44 19.64
N ALA A 443 10.92 6.13 19.44
CA ALA A 443 10.35 5.25 20.47
C ALA A 443 11.23 5.21 21.73
N VAL A 444 12.55 5.04 21.57
CA VAL A 444 13.49 5.05 22.69
C VAL A 444 13.49 6.41 23.39
N VAL A 445 13.53 7.51 22.62
CA VAL A 445 13.44 8.88 23.19
C VAL A 445 12.15 9.06 23.98
N GLY A 446 11.02 8.64 23.42
CA GLY A 446 9.72 8.73 24.09
C GLY A 446 9.66 7.91 25.37
N LEU A 447 10.26 6.72 25.39
CA LEU A 447 10.37 5.88 26.57
C LEU A 447 11.20 6.59 27.67
N VAL A 448 12.37 7.14 27.31
CA VAL A 448 13.23 7.87 28.25
C VAL A 448 12.50 9.10 28.81
N VAL A 449 11.85 9.89 27.97
CA VAL A 449 11.09 11.07 28.41
C VAL A 449 9.99 10.67 29.39
N LYS A 450 9.23 9.61 29.10
CA LYS A 450 8.09 9.16 29.92
C LYS A 450 8.52 8.50 31.24
N THR A 451 9.75 7.99 31.32
CA THR A 451 10.30 7.40 32.55
C THR A 451 11.01 8.40 33.44
N LEU A 452 11.48 9.53 32.87
CA LEU A 452 12.21 10.56 33.61
C LEU A 452 11.33 11.78 34.03
N LEU A 453 10.21 11.97 33.35
CA LEU A 453 9.22 13.01 33.61
C LEU A 453 7.91 12.41 34.09
#